data_0d85a62b31f419649f8efec40dd2b2d2
#
_entry.id   0d85a62b31f419649f8efec40dd2b2d2
#
_cell.length_a   1.000
_cell.length_b   1.000
_cell.length_c   1.000
_cell.angle_alpha   90.00
_cell.angle_beta   90.00
_cell.angle_gamma   90.00
#
_symmetry.space_group_name_H-M   'P 1'
#
loop_
_entity.id
_entity.type
_entity.pdbx_description
1 polymer ?
#
loop_
_entity_poly.entity_id
_entity_poly.type
_entity_poly.pdbx_seq_one_letter_code
_entity_poly.pdbx_strand_id
1 'polypeptide(L)'
;PIGTFLFLGPTGVGKTELAKVLSEFMFGDRDSLIRLDMSEYMEKFNVSRLTGAPPGYVGYEEGGQLTEKVRRKPYSVILFDEIEKANPDIYHLLLQIMDDGRLTDSYGRVVDFKNTVIILTSNISSRMLEKGTSLGFHKDDNDLNYDKMQKELKQDLKKTFNPEFLNRLSETVVFRPLELNNIVEILDVQLQALNEQLI
;
A
#
# COMPACT_ATOMS: atom_id res chain seq x y z
N PRO A 1 -7.78 5.17 -11.34
CA PRO A 1 -7.16 5.94 -10.25
C PRO A 1 -6.17 6.99 -10.77
N ILE A 2 -5.86 7.99 -9.95
CA ILE A 2 -4.84 9.02 -10.25
C ILE A 2 -3.47 8.37 -10.42
N GLY A 3 -3.17 7.37 -9.59
CA GLY A 3 -1.96 6.57 -9.66
C GLY A 3 -2.02 5.36 -8.76
N THR A 4 -1.18 4.37 -9.06
CA THR A 4 -1.03 3.14 -8.27
C THR A 4 0.45 2.93 -7.96
N PHE A 5 0.81 2.92 -6.69
CA PHE A 5 2.18 2.88 -6.20
C PHE A 5 2.42 1.63 -5.36
N LEU A 6 3.58 1.00 -5.55
CA LEU A 6 4.03 -0.10 -4.71
C LEU A 6 5.18 0.39 -3.82
N PHE A 7 4.97 0.37 -2.50
CA PHE A 7 5.95 0.74 -1.49
C PHE A 7 6.63 -0.53 -0.95
N LEU A 8 7.91 -0.67 -1.20
CA LEU A 8 8.72 -1.81 -0.77
C LEU A 8 9.68 -1.40 0.33
N GLY A 9 9.88 -2.27 1.30
CA GLY A 9 10.87 -2.05 2.35
C GLY A 9 10.54 -2.76 3.65
N PRO A 10 11.46 -2.74 4.62
CA PRO A 10 11.27 -3.36 5.93
C PRO A 10 10.06 -2.79 6.68
N THR A 11 9.64 -3.52 7.71
CA THR A 11 8.62 -3.01 8.63
C THR A 11 9.16 -1.82 9.42
N GLY A 12 8.33 -0.82 9.69
CA GLY A 12 8.68 0.32 10.54
C GLY A 12 9.45 1.45 9.88
N VAL A 13 9.67 1.43 8.54
CA VAL A 13 10.40 2.49 7.81
C VAL A 13 9.54 3.67 7.37
N GLY A 14 8.25 3.71 7.74
CA GLY A 14 7.37 4.85 7.47
C GLY A 14 6.47 4.71 6.24
N LYS A 15 6.33 3.52 5.61
CA LYS A 15 5.46 3.31 4.43
C LYS A 15 4.01 3.79 4.69
N THR A 16 3.42 3.35 5.80
CA THR A 16 2.05 3.73 6.19
C THR A 16 1.95 5.21 6.56
N GLU A 17 2.99 5.77 7.21
CA GLU A 17 2.98 7.20 7.57
C GLU A 17 3.05 8.09 6.32
N LEU A 18 3.87 7.73 5.32
CA LEU A 18 3.88 8.45 4.05
C LEU A 18 2.50 8.45 3.37
N ALA A 19 1.76 7.33 3.43
CA ALA A 19 0.40 7.28 2.88
C ALA A 19 -0.56 8.24 3.61
N LYS A 20 -0.44 8.40 4.93
CA LYS A 20 -1.23 9.37 5.72
C LYS A 20 -0.89 10.81 5.34
N VAL A 21 0.41 11.13 5.29
CA VAL A 21 0.87 12.47 4.90
C VAL A 21 0.46 12.80 3.47
N LEU A 22 0.53 11.83 2.56
CA LEU A 22 0.07 12.01 1.19
C LEU A 22 -1.44 12.28 1.12
N SER A 23 -2.24 11.60 1.95
CA SER A 23 -3.69 11.83 2.04
C SER A 23 -3.99 13.26 2.48
N GLU A 24 -3.31 13.74 3.52
CA GLU A 24 -3.44 15.13 4.00
C GLU A 24 -2.99 16.14 2.93
N PHE A 25 -1.85 15.90 2.29
CA PHE A 25 -1.32 16.79 1.26
C PHE A 25 -2.22 16.91 0.04
N MET A 26 -2.76 15.79 -0.46
CA MET A 26 -3.55 15.75 -1.69
C MET A 26 -5.01 16.16 -1.48
N PHE A 27 -5.59 15.75 -0.35
CA PHE A 27 -7.03 15.87 -0.10
C PHE A 27 -7.39 16.71 1.12
N GLY A 28 -6.39 17.29 1.80
CA GLY A 28 -6.58 18.23 2.91
C GLY A 28 -7.01 17.58 4.24
N ASP A 29 -7.08 16.25 4.31
CA ASP A 29 -7.56 15.53 5.47
C ASP A 29 -6.87 14.16 5.59
N ARG A 30 -6.30 13.86 6.78
CA ARG A 30 -5.73 12.54 7.10
C ARG A 30 -6.77 11.43 7.10
N ASP A 31 -8.02 11.76 7.41
CA ASP A 31 -9.13 10.81 7.39
C ASP A 31 -9.57 10.44 5.97
N SER A 32 -9.02 11.08 4.94
CA SER A 32 -9.17 10.63 3.55
C SER A 32 -8.30 9.41 3.21
N LEU A 33 -7.60 8.82 4.18
CA LEU A 33 -6.92 7.55 4.06
C LEU A 33 -7.87 6.39 4.37
N ILE A 34 -8.07 5.50 3.39
CA ILE A 34 -8.77 4.22 3.54
C ILE A 34 -7.71 3.14 3.68
N ARG A 35 -7.47 2.65 4.89
CA ARG A 35 -6.50 1.56 5.14
C ARG A 35 -7.21 0.21 5.19
N LEU A 36 -6.62 -0.78 4.50
CA LEU A 36 -7.04 -2.17 4.47
C LEU A 36 -5.79 -3.04 4.72
N ASP A 37 -5.81 -3.83 5.78
CA ASP A 37 -4.74 -4.78 6.11
C ASP A 37 -5.01 -6.12 5.40
N MET A 38 -4.14 -6.51 4.48
CA MET A 38 -4.35 -7.69 3.66
C MET A 38 -4.19 -9.01 4.43
N SER A 39 -3.64 -8.97 5.64
CA SER A 39 -3.66 -10.14 6.53
C SER A 39 -5.07 -10.56 6.94
N GLU A 40 -6.05 -9.63 6.93
CA GLU A 40 -7.46 -9.94 7.18
C GLU A 40 -8.17 -10.56 5.95
N TYR A 41 -7.53 -10.52 4.77
CA TYR A 41 -8.10 -10.94 3.49
C TYR A 41 -7.32 -12.10 2.84
N MET A 42 -6.71 -12.96 3.65
CA MET A 42 -5.98 -14.13 3.18
C MET A 42 -6.94 -15.21 2.64
N GLU A 43 -8.10 -15.35 3.29
CA GLU A 43 -9.09 -16.36 2.93
C GLU A 43 -10.06 -15.85 1.86
N LYS A 44 -10.44 -16.75 0.94
CA LYS A 44 -11.30 -16.41 -0.20
C LYS A 44 -12.65 -15.79 0.21
N PHE A 45 -13.27 -16.25 1.27
CA PHE A 45 -14.56 -15.70 1.72
C PHE A 45 -14.44 -14.27 2.23
N ASN A 46 -13.26 -13.84 2.70
CA ASN A 46 -13.04 -12.47 3.16
C ASN A 46 -12.96 -11.46 2.00
N VAL A 47 -12.65 -11.93 0.77
CA VAL A 47 -12.57 -11.04 -0.40
C VAL A 47 -13.91 -10.38 -0.69
N SER A 48 -15.03 -11.10 -0.51
CA SER A 48 -16.38 -10.55 -0.66
C SER A 48 -16.68 -9.41 0.30
N ARG A 49 -15.98 -9.31 1.44
CA ARG A 49 -16.13 -8.16 2.36
C ARG A 49 -15.67 -6.84 1.75
N LEU A 50 -14.81 -6.87 0.73
CA LEU A 50 -14.36 -5.63 0.06
C LEU A 50 -15.45 -5.02 -0.82
N THR A 51 -16.21 -5.84 -1.54
CA THR A 51 -17.27 -5.41 -2.48
C THR A 51 -18.68 -5.59 -1.92
N GLY A 52 -18.81 -6.32 -0.83
CA GLY A 52 -20.07 -6.73 -0.20
C GLY A 52 -20.40 -8.20 -0.49
N ALA A 53 -21.11 -8.83 0.46
CA ALA A 53 -21.56 -10.20 0.30
C ALA A 53 -22.77 -10.26 -0.67
N PRO A 54 -22.93 -11.37 -1.43
CA PRO A 54 -24.11 -11.58 -2.26
C PRO A 54 -25.41 -11.64 -1.43
N PRO A 55 -26.58 -11.38 -2.04
CA PRO A 55 -27.87 -11.53 -1.36
C PRO A 55 -28.03 -12.90 -0.70
N GLY A 56 -28.51 -12.92 0.53
CA GLY A 56 -28.73 -14.15 1.31
C GLY A 56 -27.51 -14.66 2.09
N TYR A 57 -26.36 -14.02 1.99
CA TYR A 57 -25.19 -14.33 2.80
C TYR A 57 -25.04 -13.37 3.98
N VAL A 58 -24.40 -13.85 5.06
CA VAL A 58 -24.09 -13.05 6.25
C VAL A 58 -23.20 -11.86 5.84
N GLY A 59 -23.54 -10.65 6.30
CA GLY A 59 -22.83 -9.41 5.97
C GLY A 59 -23.36 -8.68 4.73
N TYR A 60 -24.42 -9.15 4.06
CA TYR A 60 -25.01 -8.46 2.91
C TYR A 60 -25.43 -7.03 3.23
N GLU A 61 -26.06 -6.81 4.39
CA GLU A 61 -26.56 -5.48 4.80
C GLU A 61 -25.45 -4.48 5.15
N GLU A 62 -24.24 -4.97 5.46
CA GLU A 62 -23.11 -4.11 5.82
C GLU A 62 -22.47 -3.43 4.60
N GLY A 63 -22.72 -3.94 3.38
CA GLY A 63 -22.08 -3.48 2.16
C GLY A 63 -20.59 -3.83 2.10
N GLY A 64 -19.91 -3.39 1.04
CA GLY A 64 -18.49 -3.66 0.87
C GLY A 64 -17.61 -2.67 1.63
N GLN A 65 -16.66 -3.16 2.42
CA GLN A 65 -15.78 -2.31 3.22
C GLN A 65 -14.96 -1.32 2.37
N LEU A 66 -14.51 -1.73 1.19
CA LEU A 66 -13.81 -0.86 0.26
C LEU A 66 -14.79 0.03 -0.51
N THR A 67 -15.80 -0.58 -1.13
CA THR A 67 -16.74 0.14 -2.01
C THR A 67 -17.56 1.19 -1.28
N GLU A 68 -18.04 0.92 -0.05
CA GLU A 68 -18.77 1.89 0.76
C GLU A 68 -17.87 3.05 1.22
N LYS A 69 -16.62 2.78 1.62
CA LYS A 69 -15.69 3.84 2.04
C LYS A 69 -15.36 4.76 0.87
N VAL A 70 -15.06 4.21 -0.32
CA VAL A 70 -14.76 5.01 -1.52
C VAL A 70 -15.98 5.78 -1.99
N ARG A 71 -17.19 5.18 -1.94
CA ARG A 71 -18.43 5.87 -2.30
C ARG A 71 -18.68 7.09 -1.40
N ARG A 72 -18.35 7.00 -0.11
CA ARG A 72 -18.48 8.12 0.85
C ARG A 72 -17.37 9.16 0.71
N LYS A 73 -16.14 8.71 0.37
CA LYS A 73 -14.96 9.56 0.20
C LYS A 73 -14.30 9.26 -1.16
N PRO A 74 -14.84 9.79 -2.27
CA PRO A 74 -14.34 9.50 -3.62
C PRO A 74 -12.95 10.10 -3.90
N TYR A 75 -12.55 11.11 -3.14
CA TYR A 75 -11.20 11.68 -3.16
C TYR A 75 -10.45 11.13 -1.95
N SER A 76 -9.70 10.06 -2.13
CA SER A 76 -9.04 9.36 -1.03
C SER A 76 -7.77 8.65 -1.46
N VAL A 77 -6.89 8.41 -0.50
CA VAL A 77 -5.78 7.46 -0.63
C VAL A 77 -6.26 6.12 -0.11
N ILE A 78 -6.10 5.07 -0.91
CA ILE A 78 -6.43 3.70 -0.52
C ILE A 78 -5.13 2.95 -0.31
N LEU A 79 -4.89 2.53 0.93
CA LEU A 79 -3.71 1.78 1.33
C LEU A 79 -4.06 0.30 1.53
N PHE A 80 -3.51 -0.56 0.69
CA PHE A 80 -3.50 -2.00 0.87
C PHE A 80 -2.18 -2.40 1.54
N ASP A 81 -2.24 -2.65 2.83
CA ASP A 81 -1.07 -2.97 3.64
C ASP A 81 -0.74 -4.47 3.56
N GLU A 82 0.53 -4.82 3.38
CA GLU A 82 1.04 -6.20 3.25
C GLU A 82 0.38 -7.00 2.09
N ILE A 83 0.38 -6.41 0.89
CA ILE A 83 -0.31 -6.96 -0.29
C ILE A 83 0.10 -8.39 -0.65
N GLU A 84 1.31 -8.82 -0.32
CA GLU A 84 1.78 -10.20 -0.52
C GLU A 84 1.00 -11.25 0.27
N LYS A 85 0.26 -10.85 1.32
CA LYS A 85 -0.59 -11.74 2.12
C LYS A 85 -1.99 -11.90 1.56
N ALA A 86 -2.37 -11.04 0.61
CA ALA A 86 -3.71 -11.02 0.05
C ALA A 86 -4.05 -12.32 -0.69
N ASN A 87 -5.32 -12.72 -0.61
CA ASN A 87 -5.85 -13.78 -1.47
C ASN A 87 -5.68 -13.39 -2.95
N PRO A 88 -5.36 -14.33 -3.85
CA PRO A 88 -5.22 -14.07 -5.28
C PRO A 88 -6.41 -13.35 -5.94
N ASP A 89 -7.63 -13.56 -5.47
CA ASP A 89 -8.81 -12.90 -6.01
C ASP A 89 -8.78 -11.36 -5.79
N ILE A 90 -8.04 -10.86 -4.81
CA ILE A 90 -7.86 -9.41 -4.58
C ILE A 90 -7.06 -8.78 -5.72
N TYR A 91 -6.07 -9.48 -6.28
CA TYR A 91 -5.33 -8.96 -7.43
C TYR A 91 -6.24 -8.76 -8.66
N HIS A 92 -7.25 -9.62 -8.84
CA HIS A 92 -8.24 -9.45 -9.90
C HIS A 92 -9.10 -8.20 -9.68
N LEU A 93 -9.52 -7.93 -8.44
CA LEU A 93 -10.23 -6.68 -8.10
C LEU A 93 -9.34 -5.45 -8.33
N LEU A 94 -8.08 -5.51 -7.93
CA LEU A 94 -7.13 -4.42 -8.15
C LEU A 94 -6.88 -4.16 -9.63
N LEU A 95 -6.72 -5.21 -10.44
CA LEU A 95 -6.59 -5.08 -11.90
C LEU A 95 -7.81 -4.36 -12.51
N GLN A 96 -9.02 -4.76 -12.11
CA GLN A 96 -10.25 -4.09 -12.56
C GLN A 96 -10.28 -2.61 -12.17
N ILE A 97 -9.89 -2.28 -10.93
CA ILE A 97 -9.82 -0.89 -10.48
C ILE A 97 -8.77 -0.10 -11.27
N MET A 98 -7.58 -0.69 -11.51
CA MET A 98 -6.50 -0.02 -12.23
C MET A 98 -6.85 0.23 -13.71
N ASP A 99 -7.55 -0.71 -14.36
CA ASP A 99 -7.90 -0.63 -15.78
C ASP A 99 -9.14 0.22 -16.02
N ASP A 100 -10.25 -0.10 -15.33
CA ASP A 100 -11.55 0.50 -15.57
C ASP A 100 -11.79 1.75 -14.71
N GLY A 101 -11.03 1.93 -13.62
CA GLY A 101 -11.25 2.99 -12.65
C GLY A 101 -12.56 2.86 -11.88
N ARG A 102 -13.16 1.67 -11.86
CA ARG A 102 -14.46 1.42 -11.23
C ARG A 102 -14.58 -0.01 -10.72
N LEU A 103 -15.48 -0.20 -9.76
CA LEU A 103 -15.82 -1.52 -9.22
C LEU A 103 -17.33 -1.58 -8.96
N THR A 104 -17.97 -2.71 -9.26
CA THR A 104 -19.39 -2.92 -8.96
C THR A 104 -19.51 -3.60 -7.60
N ASP A 105 -20.32 -3.04 -6.71
CA ASP A 105 -20.59 -3.61 -5.39
C ASP A 105 -21.68 -4.71 -5.45
N SER A 106 -21.93 -5.35 -4.30
CA SER A 106 -22.94 -6.42 -4.17
C SER A 106 -24.39 -5.95 -4.40
N TYR A 107 -24.64 -4.65 -4.37
CA TYR A 107 -25.95 -4.06 -4.67
C TYR A 107 -26.11 -3.69 -6.16
N GLY A 108 -25.09 -3.98 -6.98
CA GLY A 108 -25.07 -3.60 -8.40
C GLY A 108 -24.73 -2.13 -8.67
N ARG A 109 -24.26 -1.38 -7.64
CA ARG A 109 -23.86 0.02 -7.79
C ARG A 109 -22.43 0.10 -8.31
N VAL A 110 -22.19 0.96 -9.28
CA VAL A 110 -20.86 1.24 -9.79
C VAL A 110 -20.18 2.30 -8.91
N VAL A 111 -19.05 1.94 -8.30
CA VAL A 111 -18.23 2.83 -7.48
C VAL A 111 -17.05 3.32 -8.29
N ASP A 112 -16.84 4.63 -8.34
CA ASP A 112 -15.79 5.29 -9.12
C ASP A 112 -14.51 5.45 -8.29
N PHE A 113 -13.38 4.98 -8.84
CA PHE A 113 -12.04 5.05 -8.26
C PHE A 113 -11.12 6.02 -9.01
N LYS A 114 -11.61 6.77 -9.98
CA LYS A 114 -10.76 7.62 -10.84
C LYS A 114 -10.05 8.72 -10.07
N ASN A 115 -10.64 9.20 -8.99
CA ASN A 115 -10.09 10.26 -8.14
C ASN A 115 -9.35 9.72 -6.90
N THR A 116 -9.04 8.43 -6.87
CA THR A 116 -8.29 7.82 -5.77
C THR A 116 -6.82 7.64 -6.13
N VAL A 117 -5.96 7.63 -5.12
CA VAL A 117 -4.58 7.15 -5.19
C VAL A 117 -4.51 5.79 -4.51
N ILE A 118 -3.96 4.80 -5.19
CA ILE A 118 -3.79 3.46 -4.64
C ILE A 118 -2.33 3.29 -4.21
N ILE A 119 -2.14 2.89 -2.97
CA ILE A 119 -0.84 2.55 -2.41
C ILE A 119 -0.89 1.10 -1.92
N LEU A 120 0.07 0.32 -2.36
CA LEU A 120 0.27 -1.05 -1.96
C LEU A 120 1.56 -1.10 -1.15
N THR A 121 1.58 -1.70 0.03
CA THR A 121 2.83 -1.92 0.76
C THR A 121 3.22 -3.38 0.72
N SER A 122 4.51 -3.65 0.71
CA SER A 122 5.05 -5.00 0.80
C SER A 122 6.37 -5.04 1.55
N ASN A 123 6.58 -6.13 2.28
CA ASN A 123 7.83 -6.43 2.97
C ASN A 123 8.72 -7.40 2.17
N ILE A 124 8.35 -7.71 0.93
CA ILE A 124 9.16 -8.53 0.03
C ILE A 124 10.52 -7.88 -0.13
N SER A 125 11.57 -8.69 -0.15
CA SER A 125 12.96 -8.25 -0.27
C SER A 125 13.51 -7.45 0.93
N SER A 126 12.79 -7.35 2.04
CA SER A 126 13.28 -6.70 3.27
C SER A 126 14.62 -7.29 3.74
N ARG A 127 14.78 -8.61 3.67
CA ARG A 127 16.03 -9.31 4.02
C ARG A 127 17.22 -8.93 3.14
N MET A 128 16.99 -8.56 1.89
CA MET A 128 18.04 -8.10 0.96
C MET A 128 18.46 -6.67 1.28
N LEU A 129 17.47 -5.81 1.56
CA LEU A 129 17.70 -4.42 1.96
C LEU A 129 18.47 -4.35 3.29
N GLU A 130 18.17 -5.23 4.25
CA GLU A 130 18.87 -5.34 5.53
C GLU A 130 20.30 -5.87 5.36
N LYS A 131 20.53 -6.84 4.51
CA LYS A 131 21.87 -7.36 4.22
C LYS A 131 22.77 -6.34 3.49
N GLY A 132 22.18 -5.54 2.60
CA GLY A 132 22.89 -4.46 1.91
C GLY A 132 23.46 -3.43 2.89
N THR A 133 22.75 -3.09 3.96
CA THR A 133 23.22 -2.16 5.01
C THR A 133 24.23 -2.79 5.98
N SER A 134 24.17 -4.12 6.20
CA SER A 134 25.00 -4.84 7.17
C SER A 134 26.43 -5.15 6.64
N LEU A 135 26.66 -5.16 5.35
CA LEU A 135 27.94 -5.49 4.73
C LEU A 135 28.89 -4.29 4.56
N GLY A 136 28.75 -3.24 5.39
CA GLY A 136 29.74 -2.14 5.50
C GLY A 136 30.22 -1.66 4.12
N PHE A 137 29.36 -1.06 3.34
CA PHE A 137 29.70 -0.55 2.01
C PHE A 137 30.81 0.51 2.12
N HIS A 138 32.00 0.17 1.63
CA HIS A 138 33.01 1.14 1.29
C HIS A 138 32.47 2.06 0.20
N LYS A 139 32.70 3.35 0.32
CA LYS A 139 32.14 4.45 -0.49
C LYS A 139 32.41 4.38 -2.00
N ASP A 140 33.23 3.45 -2.47
CA ASP A 140 33.73 3.44 -3.85
C ASP A 140 33.03 2.44 -4.82
N ASP A 141 32.03 1.64 -4.34
CA ASP A 141 31.35 0.63 -5.17
C ASP A 141 29.81 0.84 -5.25
N ASN A 142 29.31 2.05 -5.02
CA ASN A 142 27.87 2.31 -4.84
C ASN A 142 27.01 2.00 -6.09
N ASP A 143 27.48 2.28 -7.30
CA ASP A 143 26.65 2.16 -8.52
C ASP A 143 26.46 0.69 -8.96
N LEU A 144 27.51 -0.12 -8.92
CA LEU A 144 27.42 -1.55 -9.31
C LEU A 144 26.57 -2.38 -8.33
N ASN A 145 26.57 -2.01 -7.05
CA ASN A 145 25.76 -2.67 -6.04
C ASN A 145 24.28 -2.25 -6.11
N TYR A 146 23.99 -0.99 -6.44
CA TYR A 146 22.64 -0.52 -6.64
C TYR A 146 21.95 -1.20 -7.82
N ASP A 147 22.62 -1.35 -8.93
CA ASP A 147 22.10 -2.07 -10.12
C ASP A 147 21.84 -3.55 -9.85
N LYS A 148 22.70 -4.20 -9.08
CA LYS A 148 22.49 -5.58 -8.62
C LYS A 148 21.25 -5.68 -7.74
N MET A 149 21.14 -4.82 -6.73
CA MET A 149 20.01 -4.78 -5.83
C MET A 149 18.70 -4.53 -6.58
N GLN A 150 18.68 -3.61 -7.55
CA GLN A 150 17.53 -3.35 -8.40
C GLN A 150 17.11 -4.57 -9.24
N LYS A 151 18.09 -5.30 -9.79
CA LYS A 151 17.82 -6.52 -10.57
C LYS A 151 17.23 -7.64 -9.70
N GLU A 152 17.79 -7.85 -8.52
CA GLU A 152 17.32 -8.86 -7.57
C GLU A 152 15.92 -8.51 -7.06
N LEU A 153 15.67 -7.24 -6.73
CA LEU A 153 14.37 -6.73 -6.35
C LEU A 153 13.32 -7.00 -7.44
N LYS A 154 13.64 -6.67 -8.70
CA LYS A 154 12.76 -6.94 -9.85
C LYS A 154 12.50 -8.43 -10.05
N GLN A 155 13.48 -9.30 -9.76
CA GLN A 155 13.29 -10.74 -9.84
C GLN A 155 12.34 -11.26 -8.75
N ASP A 156 12.49 -10.78 -7.52
CA ASP A 156 11.62 -11.19 -6.40
C ASP A 156 10.19 -10.70 -6.56
N LEU A 157 10.01 -9.49 -7.08
CA LEU A 157 8.69 -8.99 -7.45
C LEU A 157 8.02 -9.87 -8.50
N LYS A 158 8.74 -10.30 -9.53
CA LYS A 158 8.22 -11.20 -10.57
C LYS A 158 7.89 -12.61 -10.08
N LYS A 159 8.52 -13.07 -9.00
CA LYS A 159 8.18 -14.36 -8.37
C LYS A 159 6.89 -14.28 -7.57
N THR A 160 6.58 -13.12 -6.99
CA THR A 160 5.44 -12.94 -6.08
C THR A 160 4.22 -12.38 -6.79
N PHE A 161 4.42 -11.46 -7.72
CA PHE A 161 3.34 -10.77 -8.43
C PHE A 161 3.33 -11.13 -9.90
N ASN A 162 2.14 -11.30 -10.46
CA ASN A 162 1.99 -11.53 -11.89
C ASN A 162 2.52 -10.32 -12.70
N PRO A 163 3.18 -10.56 -13.85
CA PRO A 163 3.67 -9.48 -14.72
C PRO A 163 2.58 -8.48 -15.11
N GLU A 164 1.36 -8.95 -15.34
CA GLU A 164 0.21 -8.08 -15.64
C GLU A 164 -0.04 -7.06 -14.55
N PHE A 165 -0.04 -7.48 -13.29
CA PHE A 165 -0.20 -6.61 -12.14
C PHE A 165 0.94 -5.59 -12.03
N LEU A 166 2.18 -6.03 -12.16
CA LEU A 166 3.35 -5.15 -12.10
C LEU A 166 3.36 -4.08 -13.21
N ASN A 167 2.87 -4.41 -14.40
CA ASN A 167 2.81 -3.49 -15.52
C ASN A 167 1.73 -2.40 -15.39
N ARG A 168 0.79 -2.55 -14.45
CA ARG A 168 -0.26 -1.57 -14.14
C ARG A 168 0.15 -0.58 -13.05
N LEU A 169 1.26 -0.85 -12.35
CA LEU A 169 1.78 0.08 -11.35
C LEU A 169 2.35 1.33 -12.03
N SER A 170 2.03 2.50 -11.48
CA SER A 170 2.61 3.76 -11.94
C SER A 170 4.08 3.86 -11.57
N GLU A 171 4.43 3.44 -10.33
CA GLU A 171 5.80 3.50 -9.82
C GLU A 171 5.99 2.52 -8.66
N THR A 172 7.24 2.07 -8.47
CA THR A 172 7.67 1.27 -7.32
C THR A 172 8.67 2.07 -6.51
N VAL A 173 8.33 2.36 -5.26
CA VAL A 173 9.14 3.15 -4.33
C VAL A 173 9.81 2.23 -3.31
N VAL A 174 11.13 2.26 -3.24
CA VAL A 174 11.91 1.45 -2.30
C VAL A 174 12.29 2.28 -1.08
N PHE A 175 11.80 1.85 0.08
CA PHE A 175 12.13 2.43 1.38
C PHE A 175 13.39 1.75 1.93
N ARG A 176 14.38 2.56 2.27
CA ARG A 176 15.60 2.08 2.92
C ARG A 176 15.36 1.84 4.41
N PRO A 177 16.11 0.93 5.04
CA PRO A 177 16.16 0.84 6.49
C PRO A 177 16.52 2.20 7.11
N LEU A 178 15.94 2.50 8.27
CA LEU A 178 16.24 3.73 9.00
C LEU A 178 17.62 3.65 9.65
N GLU A 179 18.41 4.68 9.47
CA GLU A 179 19.68 4.90 10.17
C GLU A 179 19.42 5.62 11.50
N LEU A 180 20.40 5.57 12.42
CA LEU A 180 20.27 6.18 13.75
C LEU A 180 19.91 7.66 13.68
N ASN A 181 20.51 8.41 12.74
CA ASN A 181 20.22 9.83 12.54
C ASN A 181 18.75 10.06 12.14
N ASN A 182 18.20 9.22 11.25
CA ASN A 182 16.79 9.31 10.87
C ASN A 182 15.87 9.05 12.06
N ILE A 183 16.23 8.09 12.94
CA ILE A 183 15.45 7.77 14.14
C ILE A 183 15.42 8.96 15.09
N VAL A 184 16.54 9.67 15.28
CA VAL A 184 16.62 10.86 16.11
C VAL A 184 15.72 11.97 15.57
N GLU A 185 15.79 12.26 14.26
CA GLU A 185 14.93 13.26 13.61
C GLU A 185 13.43 12.92 13.75
N ILE A 186 13.06 11.64 13.58
CA ILE A 186 11.69 11.16 13.77
C ILE A 186 11.24 11.36 15.21
N LEU A 187 12.10 11.07 16.18
CA LEU A 187 11.81 11.26 17.61
C LEU A 187 11.55 12.74 17.94
N ASP A 188 12.36 13.66 17.39
CA ASP A 188 12.18 15.08 17.59
C ASP A 188 10.81 15.57 17.04
N VAL A 189 10.42 15.12 15.84
CA VAL A 189 9.11 15.43 15.26
C VAL A 189 7.97 14.89 16.14
N GLN A 190 8.08 13.67 16.65
CA GLN A 190 7.06 13.09 17.52
C GLN A 190 6.96 13.79 18.88
N LEU A 191 8.09 14.21 19.45
CA LEU A 191 8.11 15.00 20.69
C LEU A 191 7.47 16.38 20.52
N GLN A 192 7.72 17.04 19.38
CA GLN A 192 7.07 18.32 19.06
C GLN A 192 5.55 18.15 18.95
N ALA A 193 5.07 17.15 18.20
CA ALA A 193 3.64 16.87 18.08
C ALA A 193 2.98 16.54 19.42
N LEU A 194 3.68 15.83 20.32
CA LEU A 194 3.19 15.55 21.68
C LEU A 194 3.09 16.84 22.52
N ASN A 195 4.09 17.72 22.43
CA ASN A 195 4.08 18.98 23.15
C ASN A 195 2.93 19.90 22.71
N GLU A 196 2.60 19.90 21.39
CA GLU A 196 1.46 20.67 20.86
C GLU A 196 0.08 20.13 21.35
N GLN A 197 0.00 18.84 21.70
CA GLN A 197 -1.23 18.25 22.26
C GLN A 197 -1.40 18.49 23.76
N LEU A 198 -0.34 18.87 24.47
CA LEU A 198 -0.34 19.09 25.92
C LEU A 198 -0.60 20.55 26.31
N ILE A 199 -0.62 21.45 25.35
CA ILE A 199 -0.93 22.89 25.51
C ILE A 199 -2.38 23.14 25.11
#